data_56be19c8f2d57725863c401acec6012e
#
_entry.id   56be19c8f2d57725863c401acec6012e
#
_cell.length_a   1.000
_cell.length_b   1.000
_cell.length_c   1.000
_cell.angle_alpha   90.00
_cell.angle_beta   90.00
_cell.angle_gamma   90.00
#
_symmetry.space_group_name_H-M   'P 1'
#
loop_
_entity.id
_entity.type
_entity.pdbx_description
1 polymer ?
#
loop_
_entity_poly.entity_id
_entity_poly.type
_entity_poly.pdbx_seq_one_letter_code
_entity_poly.pdbx_strand_id
1 'polypeptide(L)'
;MKLEDILTEYAVPDPSIVGKLPRGGIQLDFVGHAEITRILIDIDPMWSWEPCGWVNGRPAITEVNGMAVMWAHLTILGKSILGVGSVRADKPDLDKELIGDFLRNASMRFGICLSLWSKSEWDDKSAVAGKPQAGKAVASTVTDNNAPLTKTQVKQFVDACEKAGLVPNAVAEKAGLNWAGQILQKDLSTLRKAFTELKGVTNG
;
A
#
# COMPACT_ATOMS: atom_id res chain seq x y z
N MET A 1 20.87 -12.08 -1.96
CA MET A 1 19.68 -11.36 -2.48
C MET A 1 20.06 -9.95 -2.87
N LYS A 2 19.46 -9.35 -3.88
CA LYS A 2 19.63 -7.95 -4.25
C LYS A 2 18.36 -7.16 -3.90
N LEU A 3 18.46 -5.82 -3.80
CA LEU A 3 17.31 -4.98 -3.50
C LEU A 3 16.13 -5.14 -4.48
N GLU A 4 16.44 -5.37 -5.76
CA GLU A 4 15.44 -5.58 -6.81
C GLU A 4 14.63 -6.88 -6.64
N ASP A 5 15.20 -7.89 -5.98
CA ASP A 5 14.56 -9.18 -5.75
C ASP A 5 13.46 -9.07 -4.67
N ILE A 6 13.59 -8.12 -3.73
CA ILE A 6 12.66 -7.93 -2.61
C ILE A 6 11.23 -7.71 -3.09
N LEU A 7 11.06 -6.85 -4.10
CA LEU A 7 9.73 -6.57 -4.66
C LEU A 7 9.11 -7.82 -5.32
N THR A 8 9.94 -8.65 -5.93
CA THR A 8 9.47 -9.87 -6.61
C THR A 8 9.09 -10.95 -5.62
N GLU A 9 9.88 -11.12 -4.55
CA GLU A 9 9.75 -12.26 -3.63
C GLU A 9 8.85 -11.96 -2.44
N TYR A 10 8.84 -10.70 -1.93
CA TYR A 10 8.19 -10.34 -0.68
C TYR A 10 7.05 -9.31 -0.80
N ALA A 11 6.70 -8.85 -2.01
CA ALA A 11 5.61 -7.89 -2.18
C ALA A 11 4.24 -8.44 -1.79
N VAL A 12 4.02 -9.74 -1.98
CA VAL A 12 2.80 -10.43 -1.59
C VAL A 12 3.15 -11.38 -0.44
N PRO A 13 2.69 -11.12 0.79
CA PRO A 13 2.97 -12.01 1.91
C PRO A 13 2.25 -13.35 1.77
N ASP A 14 2.82 -14.40 2.36
CA ASP A 14 2.15 -15.67 2.51
C ASP A 14 0.82 -15.47 3.28
N PRO A 15 -0.30 -15.99 2.79
CA PRO A 15 -1.59 -15.84 3.46
C PRO A 15 -1.60 -16.35 4.91
N SER A 16 -0.74 -17.31 5.27
CA SER A 16 -0.65 -17.86 6.63
C SER A 16 -0.14 -16.87 7.68
N ILE A 17 0.61 -15.82 7.27
CA ILE A 17 1.13 -14.78 8.17
C ILE A 17 0.27 -13.51 8.16
N VAL A 18 -0.79 -13.47 7.35
CA VAL A 18 -1.68 -12.33 7.25
C VAL A 18 -2.78 -12.43 8.31
N GLY A 19 -2.75 -11.52 9.26
CA GLY A 19 -3.81 -11.36 10.26
C GLY A 19 -4.93 -10.43 9.79
N LYS A 20 -6.03 -10.46 10.52
CA LYS A 20 -7.19 -9.57 10.32
C LYS A 20 -7.34 -8.65 11.51
N LEU A 21 -7.42 -7.35 11.28
CA LEU A 21 -7.65 -6.34 12.32
C LEU A 21 -8.97 -5.61 12.04
N PRO A 22 -9.96 -5.70 12.94
CA PRO A 22 -11.19 -4.93 12.79
C PRO A 22 -10.91 -3.45 13.02
N ARG A 23 -11.27 -2.60 12.05
CA ARG A 23 -11.11 -1.15 12.14
C ARG A 23 -12.24 -0.45 11.39
N GLY A 24 -13.04 0.33 12.12
CA GLY A 24 -14.12 1.13 11.51
C GLY A 24 -15.16 0.30 10.74
N GLY A 25 -15.48 -0.92 11.20
CA GLY A 25 -16.45 -1.82 10.56
C GLY A 25 -15.90 -2.64 9.38
N ILE A 26 -14.63 -2.50 9.04
CA ILE A 26 -13.94 -3.30 8.02
C ILE A 26 -12.85 -4.15 8.65
N GLN A 27 -12.52 -5.28 8.01
CA GLN A 27 -11.38 -6.12 8.35
C GLN A 27 -10.19 -5.68 7.51
N LEU A 28 -9.13 -5.17 8.18
CA LEU A 28 -7.87 -4.82 7.51
C LEU A 28 -6.92 -6.00 7.58
N ASP A 29 -6.32 -6.33 6.45
CA ASP A 29 -5.23 -7.26 6.38
C ASP A 29 -3.96 -6.61 6.92
N PHE A 30 -3.22 -7.31 7.78
CA PHE A 30 -1.95 -6.84 8.29
C PHE A 30 -0.98 -7.99 8.52
N VAL A 31 0.30 -7.67 8.54
CA VAL A 31 1.37 -8.58 8.97
C VAL A 31 1.93 -8.06 10.29
N GLY A 32 2.05 -8.95 11.28
CA GLY A 32 2.61 -8.63 12.58
C GLY A 32 4.08 -8.21 12.49
N HIS A 33 4.54 -7.37 13.42
CA HIS A 33 5.94 -6.91 13.39
C HIS A 33 6.96 -8.05 13.59
N ALA A 34 6.58 -9.13 14.27
CA ALA A 34 7.43 -10.32 14.42
C ALA A 34 7.68 -11.00 13.07
N GLU A 35 6.64 -11.11 12.23
CA GLU A 35 6.76 -11.67 10.88
C GLU A 35 7.55 -10.73 9.96
N ILE A 36 7.35 -9.42 10.07
CA ILE A 36 8.19 -8.44 9.38
C ILE A 36 9.66 -8.60 9.78
N THR A 37 9.94 -8.77 11.08
CA THR A 37 11.30 -9.00 11.57
C THR A 37 11.89 -10.29 10.98
N ARG A 38 11.11 -11.37 10.92
CA ARG A 38 11.53 -12.64 10.29
C ARG A 38 11.88 -12.45 8.82
N ILE A 39 11.05 -11.73 8.07
CA ILE A 39 11.31 -11.41 6.66
C ILE A 39 12.60 -10.57 6.52
N LEU A 40 12.79 -9.57 7.39
CA LEU A 40 14.00 -8.74 7.37
C LEU A 40 15.28 -9.56 7.60
N ILE A 41 15.24 -10.50 8.54
CA ILE A 41 16.36 -11.43 8.82
C ILE A 41 16.62 -12.35 7.62
N ASP A 42 15.57 -12.82 6.95
CA ASP A 42 15.66 -13.68 5.77
C ASP A 42 16.31 -12.96 4.58
N ILE A 43 15.96 -11.68 4.37
CA ILE A 43 16.51 -10.84 3.31
C ILE A 43 17.95 -10.46 3.61
N ASP A 44 18.22 -9.98 4.82
CA ASP A 44 19.52 -9.47 5.27
C ASP A 44 19.71 -9.72 6.77
N PRO A 45 20.47 -10.71 7.20
CA PRO A 45 20.75 -10.93 8.62
C PRO A 45 21.42 -9.74 9.34
N MET A 46 22.00 -8.80 8.57
CA MET A 46 22.66 -7.60 9.08
C MET A 46 21.76 -6.35 9.01
N TRP A 47 20.47 -6.53 8.73
CA TRP A 47 19.53 -5.41 8.74
C TRP A 47 19.59 -4.65 10.06
N SER A 48 19.34 -3.38 10.03
CA SER A 48 19.34 -2.53 11.22
C SER A 48 18.36 -1.38 11.09
N TRP A 49 18.03 -0.77 12.20
CA TRP A 49 17.30 0.49 12.18
C TRP A 49 17.88 1.46 13.20
N GLU A 50 17.72 2.76 12.95
CA GLU A 50 18.21 3.81 13.82
C GLU A 50 17.22 4.97 13.86
N PRO A 51 16.82 5.45 15.07
CA PRO A 51 15.95 6.61 15.20
C PRO A 51 16.68 7.88 14.71
N CYS A 52 15.94 8.81 14.14
CA CYS A 52 16.48 10.09 13.67
C CYS A 52 16.99 11.00 14.80
N GLY A 53 16.64 10.68 16.04
CA GLY A 53 17.12 11.43 17.22
C GLY A 53 16.95 10.62 18.50
N TRP A 54 17.69 11.03 19.52
CA TRP A 54 17.69 10.43 20.84
C TRP A 54 17.40 11.47 21.92
N VAL A 55 16.57 11.13 22.88
CA VAL A 55 16.27 11.96 24.06
C VAL A 55 16.39 11.08 25.30
N ASN A 56 17.32 11.42 26.20
CA ASN A 56 17.58 10.67 27.44
C ASN A 56 17.82 9.17 27.22
N GLY A 57 18.55 8.80 26.16
CA GLY A 57 18.88 7.40 25.82
C GLY A 57 17.74 6.60 25.23
N ARG A 58 16.63 7.25 24.82
CA ARG A 58 15.49 6.66 24.11
C ARG A 58 15.33 7.31 22.73
N PRO A 59 14.72 6.62 21.76
CA PRO A 59 14.31 7.24 20.51
C PRO A 59 13.48 8.50 20.74
N ALA A 60 13.76 9.55 19.99
CA ALA A 60 12.97 10.78 20.07
C ALA A 60 11.55 10.52 19.55
N ILE A 61 10.57 10.80 20.39
CA ILE A 61 9.13 10.71 20.10
C ILE A 61 8.55 12.12 20.20
N THR A 62 7.75 12.50 19.19
CA THR A 62 6.99 13.75 19.18
C THR A 62 5.51 13.44 19.33
N GLU A 63 4.80 14.23 20.11
CA GLU A 63 3.34 14.12 20.17
C GLU A 63 2.69 15.20 19.33
N VAL A 64 1.79 14.79 18.41
CA VAL A 64 1.05 15.68 17.54
C VAL A 64 -0.41 15.22 17.50
N ASN A 65 -1.32 16.07 17.98
CA ASN A 65 -2.78 15.78 17.97
C ASN A 65 -3.15 14.45 18.65
N GLY A 66 -2.52 14.12 19.77
CA GLY A 66 -2.76 12.88 20.52
C GLY A 66 -2.16 11.62 19.85
N MET A 67 -1.33 11.80 18.84
CA MET A 67 -0.54 10.75 18.20
C MET A 67 0.93 10.89 18.58
N ALA A 68 1.54 9.83 19.07
CA ALA A 68 2.98 9.72 19.22
C ALA A 68 3.60 9.32 17.87
N VAL A 69 4.64 10.02 17.47
CA VAL A 69 5.31 9.86 16.18
C VAL A 69 6.81 9.69 16.40
N MET A 70 7.38 8.68 15.77
CA MET A 70 8.81 8.41 15.75
C MET A 70 9.30 8.30 14.30
N TRP A 71 10.38 9.02 13.97
CA TRP A 71 11.07 8.90 12.68
C TRP A 71 12.35 8.10 12.86
N ALA A 72 12.60 7.16 11.96
CA ALA A 72 13.79 6.32 11.99
C ALA A 72 14.18 5.88 10.57
N HIS A 73 15.41 5.45 10.42
CA HIS A 73 15.92 4.82 9.21
C HIS A 73 15.91 3.30 9.36
N LEU A 74 15.43 2.59 8.35
CA LEU A 74 15.58 1.16 8.18
C LEU A 74 16.68 0.92 7.13
N THR A 75 17.64 0.08 7.44
CA THR A 75 18.73 -0.29 6.53
C THR A 75 18.66 -1.77 6.20
N ILE A 76 18.59 -2.08 4.90
CA ILE A 76 18.57 -3.44 4.34
C ILE A 76 19.54 -3.48 3.17
N LEU A 77 20.45 -4.48 3.13
CA LEU A 77 21.45 -4.66 2.06
C LEU A 77 22.24 -3.36 1.78
N GLY A 78 22.56 -2.63 2.84
CA GLY A 78 23.30 -1.36 2.76
C GLY A 78 22.48 -0.15 2.28
N LYS A 79 21.20 -0.31 1.91
CA LYS A 79 20.31 0.78 1.56
C LYS A 79 19.53 1.23 2.79
N SER A 80 19.57 2.54 3.08
CA SER A 80 18.83 3.15 4.19
C SER A 80 17.66 3.97 3.65
N ILE A 81 16.46 3.77 4.23
CA ILE A 81 15.23 4.51 3.88
C ILE A 81 14.57 5.04 5.15
N LEU A 82 14.14 6.29 5.10
CA LEU A 82 13.40 6.94 6.18
C LEU A 82 11.98 6.37 6.27
N GLY A 83 11.57 5.99 7.48
CA GLY A 83 10.24 5.54 7.83
C GLY A 83 9.66 6.28 9.02
N VAL A 84 8.39 6.06 9.28
CA VAL A 84 7.66 6.66 10.40
C VAL A 84 6.84 5.60 11.14
N GLY A 85 6.88 5.63 12.47
CA GLY A 85 5.91 4.96 13.33
C GLY A 85 4.96 5.99 13.91
N SER A 86 3.66 5.72 13.93
CA SER A 86 2.66 6.63 14.46
C SER A 86 1.52 5.86 15.12
N VAL A 87 1.34 6.03 16.43
CA VAL A 87 0.29 5.39 17.21
C VAL A 87 -0.34 6.38 18.19
N ARG A 88 -1.49 6.05 18.75
CA ARG A 88 -2.11 6.90 19.79
C ARG A 88 -1.18 7.03 21.01
N ALA A 89 -1.02 8.26 21.50
CA ALA A 89 -0.11 8.57 22.60
C ALA A 89 -0.55 7.96 23.96
N ASP A 90 -1.84 7.60 24.09
CA ASP A 90 -2.43 7.00 25.32
C ASP A 90 -2.26 5.47 25.42
N LYS A 91 -1.50 4.86 24.51
CA LYS A 91 -1.28 3.41 24.52
C LYS A 91 -0.36 2.97 25.67
N PRO A 92 -0.71 1.90 26.42
CA PRO A 92 0.13 1.41 27.51
C PRO A 92 1.48 0.87 27.04
N ASP A 93 1.54 0.27 25.84
CA ASP A 93 2.75 -0.29 25.21
C ASP A 93 3.28 0.60 24.07
N LEU A 94 3.26 1.91 24.27
CA LEU A 94 3.55 2.93 23.27
C LEU A 94 4.83 2.65 22.47
N ASP A 95 5.95 2.42 23.16
CA ASP A 95 7.26 2.23 22.51
C ASP A 95 7.27 0.99 21.61
N LYS A 96 6.66 -0.10 22.03
CA LYS A 96 6.58 -1.34 21.25
C LYS A 96 5.66 -1.17 20.04
N GLU A 97 4.51 -0.51 20.23
CA GLU A 97 3.59 -0.24 19.11
C GLU A 97 4.22 0.71 18.07
N LEU A 98 4.95 1.75 18.51
CA LEU A 98 5.68 2.66 17.62
C LEU A 98 6.74 1.93 16.79
N ILE A 99 7.56 1.09 17.43
CA ILE A 99 8.58 0.31 16.73
C ILE A 99 7.92 -0.64 15.73
N GLY A 100 6.86 -1.33 16.15
CA GLY A 100 6.12 -2.25 15.28
C GLY A 100 5.48 -1.55 14.07
N ASP A 101 4.90 -0.37 14.27
CA ASP A 101 4.32 0.44 13.20
C ASP A 101 5.40 0.99 12.27
N PHE A 102 6.52 1.48 12.81
CA PHE A 102 7.68 1.91 12.04
C PHE A 102 8.22 0.77 11.16
N LEU A 103 8.43 -0.43 11.71
CA LEU A 103 8.97 -1.56 10.95
C LEU A 103 8.06 -1.91 9.77
N ARG A 104 6.73 -1.97 9.96
CA ARG A 104 5.79 -2.21 8.86
C ARG A 104 5.85 -1.10 7.80
N ASN A 105 5.82 0.16 8.23
CA ASN A 105 5.85 1.32 7.34
C ASN A 105 7.16 1.43 6.55
N ALA A 106 8.31 1.25 7.19
CA ALA A 106 9.60 1.32 6.54
C ALA A 106 9.84 0.12 5.59
N SER A 107 9.47 -1.10 6.00
CA SER A 107 9.60 -2.31 5.17
C SER A 107 8.77 -2.23 3.89
N MET A 108 7.57 -1.66 3.95
CA MET A 108 6.73 -1.42 2.77
C MET A 108 7.45 -0.58 1.71
N ARG A 109 8.30 0.37 2.10
CA ARG A 109 9.07 1.21 1.18
C ARG A 109 10.20 0.46 0.47
N PHE A 110 10.60 -0.69 0.98
CA PHE A 110 11.47 -1.65 0.29
C PHE A 110 10.69 -2.62 -0.61
N GLY A 111 9.36 -2.56 -0.60
CA GLY A 111 8.51 -3.49 -1.33
C GLY A 111 7.97 -4.66 -0.52
N ILE A 112 8.38 -4.81 0.75
CA ILE A 112 7.95 -5.92 1.62
C ILE A 112 6.46 -5.75 1.97
N CYS A 113 5.66 -6.80 1.73
CA CYS A 113 4.21 -6.83 1.94
C CYS A 113 3.47 -5.65 1.28
N LEU A 114 4.00 -5.12 0.19
CA LEU A 114 3.48 -3.93 -0.50
C LEU A 114 2.02 -4.11 -0.94
N SER A 115 1.62 -5.33 -1.30
CA SER A 115 0.24 -5.64 -1.73
C SER A 115 -0.82 -5.33 -0.67
N LEU A 116 -0.47 -5.32 0.62
CA LEU A 116 -1.39 -4.98 1.70
C LEU A 116 -1.65 -3.45 1.81
N TRP A 117 -0.77 -2.64 1.24
CA TRP A 117 -0.85 -1.18 1.24
C TRP A 117 -1.44 -0.62 -0.05
N SER A 118 -1.35 -1.40 -1.14
CA SER A 118 -1.97 -1.04 -2.41
C SER A 118 -3.46 -1.35 -2.36
N LYS A 119 -4.28 -0.33 -2.12
CA LYS A 119 -5.72 -0.44 -2.36
C LYS A 119 -5.94 -0.62 -3.85
N SER A 120 -6.71 -1.62 -4.25
CA SER A 120 -7.19 -1.72 -5.61
C SER A 120 -7.93 -0.43 -5.94
N GLU A 121 -7.48 0.31 -6.94
CA GLU A 121 -8.11 1.57 -7.38
C GLU A 121 -9.56 1.36 -7.87
N TRP A 122 -10.00 0.10 -7.96
CA TRP A 122 -11.34 -0.32 -8.37
C TRP A 122 -12.26 -0.66 -7.19
N ASP A 123 -11.73 -0.81 -5.95
CA ASP A 123 -12.48 -1.22 -4.76
C ASP A 123 -12.94 -0.05 -3.87
N ASP A 124 -13.15 1.13 -4.43
CA ASP A 124 -13.50 2.35 -3.69
C ASP A 124 -14.96 2.38 -3.19
N LYS A 125 -15.37 1.31 -2.48
CA LYS A 125 -16.69 1.27 -1.79
C LYS A 125 -16.61 1.61 -0.29
N SER A 126 -15.48 2.11 0.23
CA SER A 126 -15.32 2.40 1.67
C SER A 126 -14.93 3.83 2.00
N ALA A 127 -15.19 4.79 1.12
CA ALA A 127 -14.91 6.19 1.39
C ALA A 127 -16.15 6.98 1.84
N VAL A 128 -16.83 6.51 2.90
CA VAL A 128 -17.71 7.39 3.70
C VAL A 128 -17.53 7.06 5.16
N ALA A 129 -16.59 7.65 5.81
CA ALA A 129 -16.61 8.22 7.16
C ALA A 129 -15.21 8.65 7.61
N GLY A 130 -14.92 9.95 7.54
CA GLY A 130 -14.17 10.70 8.54
C GLY A 130 -12.67 10.41 8.74
N LYS A 131 -11.78 10.96 7.86
CA LYS A 131 -10.54 11.75 8.08
C LYS A 131 -9.44 11.26 9.06
N PRO A 132 -8.15 11.70 8.84
CA PRO A 132 -7.63 12.79 8.01
C PRO A 132 -6.66 12.36 6.92
N GLN A 133 -6.62 13.20 5.92
CA GLN A 133 -5.74 13.17 4.76
C GLN A 133 -4.28 13.37 5.19
N ALA A 134 -3.47 12.31 5.16
CA ALA A 134 -2.03 12.46 5.11
C ALA A 134 -1.61 12.61 3.64
N GLY A 135 -0.71 13.56 3.41
CA GLY A 135 -0.41 14.09 2.09
C GLY A 135 -0.13 13.06 1.01
N LYS A 136 -0.57 13.38 -0.20
CA LYS A 136 -0.18 12.74 -1.43
C LYS A 136 1.35 12.70 -1.55
N ALA A 137 1.95 11.56 -1.24
CA ALA A 137 3.29 11.28 -1.71
C ALA A 137 3.14 10.85 -3.17
N VAL A 138 3.58 11.72 -4.07
CA VAL A 138 3.73 11.42 -5.49
C VAL A 138 4.87 10.42 -5.60
N ALA A 139 4.54 9.12 -5.69
CA ALA A 139 5.50 8.14 -6.14
C ALA A 139 5.64 8.30 -7.66
N SER A 140 6.71 8.98 -8.07
CA SER A 140 7.15 8.98 -9.46
C SER A 140 7.76 7.61 -9.78
N THR A 141 6.91 6.63 -10.04
CA THR A 141 7.32 5.56 -10.94
C THR A 141 7.21 6.15 -12.34
N VAL A 142 8.33 6.19 -13.05
CA VAL A 142 8.33 6.38 -14.50
C VAL A 142 7.62 5.14 -15.07
N THR A 143 6.29 5.17 -15.06
CA THR A 143 5.49 4.22 -15.82
C THR A 143 5.70 4.60 -17.26
N ASP A 144 6.25 3.69 -18.06
CA ASP A 144 6.20 3.84 -19.49
C ASP A 144 4.72 3.91 -19.89
N ASN A 145 4.24 5.12 -20.12
CA ASN A 145 2.84 5.38 -20.46
C ASN A 145 2.40 4.64 -21.73
N ASN A 146 3.33 4.14 -22.52
CA ASN A 146 3.09 3.36 -23.73
C ASN A 146 3.20 1.83 -23.48
N ALA A 147 3.51 1.38 -22.27
CA ALA A 147 3.48 -0.04 -21.95
C ALA A 147 2.04 -0.56 -21.92
N PRO A 148 1.78 -1.83 -22.32
CA PRO A 148 0.46 -2.44 -22.20
C PRO A 148 0.06 -2.62 -20.73
N LEU A 149 -1.24 -2.71 -20.48
CA LEU A 149 -1.73 -3.09 -19.16
C LEU A 149 -1.20 -4.47 -18.77
N THR A 150 -0.81 -4.60 -17.52
CA THR A 150 -0.38 -5.90 -16.97
C THR A 150 -1.56 -6.87 -16.89
N LYS A 151 -1.29 -8.18 -16.90
CA LYS A 151 -2.32 -9.21 -16.72
C LYS A 151 -3.14 -8.99 -15.44
N THR A 152 -2.50 -8.51 -14.38
CA THR A 152 -3.14 -8.19 -13.10
C THR A 152 -4.10 -7.02 -13.25
N GLN A 153 -3.70 -5.93 -13.92
CA GLN A 153 -4.55 -4.77 -14.17
C GLN A 153 -5.77 -5.11 -15.03
N VAL A 154 -5.56 -5.91 -16.08
CA VAL A 154 -6.64 -6.41 -16.94
C VAL A 154 -7.65 -7.24 -16.12
N LYS A 155 -7.16 -8.19 -15.30
CA LYS A 155 -8.02 -9.00 -14.44
C LYS A 155 -8.81 -8.12 -13.46
N GLN A 156 -8.15 -7.20 -12.77
CA GLN A 156 -8.80 -6.27 -11.83
C GLN A 156 -9.91 -5.44 -12.50
N PHE A 157 -9.67 -4.97 -13.73
CA PHE A 157 -10.67 -4.23 -14.49
C PHE A 157 -11.89 -5.11 -14.85
N VAL A 158 -11.66 -6.33 -15.32
CA VAL A 158 -12.73 -7.29 -15.64
C VAL A 158 -13.56 -7.61 -14.39
N ASP A 159 -12.90 -7.96 -13.28
CA ASP A 159 -13.57 -8.28 -12.01
C ASP A 159 -14.40 -7.08 -11.49
N ALA A 160 -13.92 -5.85 -11.67
CA ALA A 160 -14.63 -4.64 -11.29
C ALA A 160 -15.88 -4.41 -12.17
N CYS A 161 -15.76 -4.63 -13.48
CA CYS A 161 -16.89 -4.55 -14.41
C CYS A 161 -17.97 -5.58 -14.07
N GLU A 162 -17.60 -6.83 -13.83
CA GLU A 162 -18.53 -7.90 -13.44
C GLU A 162 -19.27 -7.56 -12.15
N LYS A 163 -18.58 -7.11 -11.11
CA LYS A 163 -19.17 -6.66 -9.83
C LYS A 163 -20.14 -5.50 -10.00
N ALA A 164 -19.92 -4.64 -10.99
CA ALA A 164 -20.79 -3.50 -11.30
C ALA A 164 -21.91 -3.82 -12.29
N GLY A 165 -22.01 -5.07 -12.79
CA GLY A 165 -22.94 -5.46 -13.84
C GLY A 165 -22.64 -4.83 -15.20
N LEU A 166 -21.42 -4.44 -15.44
CA LEU A 166 -20.95 -3.81 -16.68
C LEU A 166 -20.16 -4.80 -17.53
N VAL A 167 -20.24 -4.63 -18.85
CA VAL A 167 -19.44 -5.40 -19.81
C VAL A 167 -18.12 -4.65 -20.07
N PRO A 168 -16.93 -5.28 -19.87
CA PRO A 168 -15.64 -4.61 -20.09
C PRO A 168 -15.50 -3.94 -21.46
N ASN A 169 -16.02 -4.57 -22.50
CA ASN A 169 -16.01 -4.01 -23.86
C ASN A 169 -16.83 -2.70 -23.95
N ALA A 170 -17.99 -2.64 -23.34
CA ALA A 170 -18.83 -1.42 -23.36
C ALA A 170 -18.16 -0.25 -22.62
N VAL A 171 -17.42 -0.55 -21.54
CA VAL A 171 -16.63 0.47 -20.82
C VAL A 171 -15.47 0.97 -21.67
N ALA A 172 -14.78 0.08 -22.37
CA ALA A 172 -13.68 0.45 -23.27
C ALA A 172 -14.18 1.28 -24.45
N GLU A 173 -15.28 0.89 -25.10
CA GLU A 173 -15.92 1.66 -26.19
C GLU A 173 -16.35 3.06 -25.72
N LYS A 174 -16.93 3.18 -24.54
CA LYS A 174 -17.28 4.48 -23.93
C LYS A 174 -16.02 5.35 -23.69
N ALA A 175 -14.88 4.73 -23.40
CA ALA A 175 -13.57 5.39 -23.28
C ALA A 175 -12.93 5.72 -24.63
N GLY A 176 -13.54 5.34 -25.75
CA GLY A 176 -12.93 5.46 -27.08
C GLY A 176 -11.79 4.47 -27.35
N LEU A 177 -11.77 3.34 -26.65
CA LEU A 177 -10.73 2.32 -26.70
C LEU A 177 -11.27 1.00 -27.25
N ASN A 178 -10.39 0.21 -27.87
CA ASN A 178 -10.75 -1.13 -28.35
C ASN A 178 -10.29 -2.18 -27.33
N TRP A 179 -11.22 -2.84 -26.66
CA TRP A 179 -10.93 -3.87 -25.64
C TRP A 179 -10.20 -5.10 -26.23
N ALA A 180 -10.49 -5.46 -27.49
CA ALA A 180 -9.80 -6.54 -28.19
C ALA A 180 -8.39 -6.15 -28.63
N GLY A 181 -8.06 -4.86 -28.58
CA GLY A 181 -6.74 -4.29 -28.88
C GLY A 181 -5.87 -4.22 -27.63
N GLN A 182 -4.67 -3.68 -27.82
CA GLN A 182 -3.74 -3.44 -26.72
C GLN A 182 -4.08 -2.11 -26.02
N ILE A 183 -4.57 -2.17 -24.79
CA ILE A 183 -4.80 -0.99 -23.96
C ILE A 183 -3.51 -0.66 -23.22
N LEU A 184 -3.11 0.60 -23.24
CA LEU A 184 -1.85 1.08 -22.70
C LEU A 184 -2.05 1.73 -21.31
N GLN A 185 -0.97 1.86 -20.54
CA GLN A 185 -0.98 2.49 -19.21
C GLN A 185 -1.56 3.91 -19.23
N LYS A 186 -1.30 4.69 -20.27
CA LYS A 186 -1.86 6.06 -20.46
C LYS A 186 -3.39 6.08 -20.56
N ASP A 187 -4.01 4.98 -20.99
CA ASP A 187 -5.46 4.89 -21.23
C ASP A 187 -6.25 4.55 -19.96
N LEU A 188 -5.55 4.19 -18.88
CA LEU A 188 -6.14 3.72 -17.63
C LEU A 188 -7.04 4.78 -16.99
N SER A 189 -6.65 6.05 -17.05
CA SER A 189 -7.45 7.17 -16.51
C SER A 189 -8.77 7.35 -17.28
N THR A 190 -8.73 7.19 -18.60
CA THR A 190 -9.90 7.31 -19.48
C THR A 190 -10.87 6.13 -19.27
N LEU A 191 -10.31 4.91 -19.13
CA LEU A 191 -11.11 3.72 -18.76
C LEU A 191 -11.83 3.90 -17.42
N ARG A 192 -11.14 4.42 -16.41
CA ARG A 192 -11.73 4.67 -15.08
C ARG A 192 -12.88 5.68 -15.14
N LYS A 193 -12.68 6.75 -15.90
CA LYS A 193 -13.73 7.77 -16.08
C LYS A 193 -14.97 7.17 -16.73
N ALA A 194 -14.81 6.41 -17.83
CA ALA A 194 -15.90 5.73 -18.51
C ALA A 194 -16.62 4.70 -17.63
N PHE A 195 -15.86 3.94 -16.83
CA PHE A 195 -16.41 3.01 -15.84
C PHE A 195 -17.31 3.71 -14.82
N THR A 196 -16.85 4.82 -14.26
CA THR A 196 -17.57 5.60 -13.24
C THR A 196 -18.87 6.19 -13.83
N GLU A 197 -18.81 6.71 -15.06
CA GLU A 197 -19.99 7.25 -15.75
C GLU A 197 -21.05 6.19 -16.01
N LEU A 198 -20.66 5.01 -16.53
CA LEU A 198 -21.61 3.91 -16.81
C LEU A 198 -22.19 3.33 -15.54
N LYS A 199 -21.39 3.21 -14.45
CA LYS A 199 -21.86 2.75 -13.16
C LYS A 199 -22.89 3.70 -12.53
N GLY A 200 -22.77 5.02 -12.75
CA GLY A 200 -23.74 6.02 -12.30
C GLY A 200 -25.09 5.89 -12.98
N VAL A 201 -25.12 5.40 -14.22
CA VAL A 201 -26.35 5.22 -15.03
C VAL A 201 -27.09 3.92 -14.67
N THR A 202 -26.40 2.88 -14.22
CA THR A 202 -27.00 1.58 -13.84
C THR A 202 -27.60 1.57 -12.43
N ASN A 203 -27.37 2.58 -11.61
CA ASN A 203 -27.86 2.69 -10.22
C ASN A 203 -28.89 3.83 -10.02
N GLY A 204 -29.41 4.41 -11.08
CA GLY A 204 -30.55 5.37 -11.12
C GLY A 204 -31.72 4.72 -11.84
#